data_a8a1694f0149ff350829592d660c3e7f
#
_entry.id   a8a1694f0149ff350829592d660c3e7f
#
_cell.length_a   1.000
_cell.length_b   1.000
_cell.length_c   1.000
_cell.angle_alpha   90.00
_cell.angle_beta   90.00
_cell.angle_gamma   90.00
#
_symmetry.space_group_name_H-M   'P 1'
#
loop_
_entity.id
_entity.type
_entity.pdbx_description
1 polymer ?
#
loop_
_entity_poly.entity_id
_entity_poly.type
_entity_poly.pdbx_seq_one_letter_code
_entity_poly.pdbx_strand_id
1 'polypeptide(L)'
;MYPRQFAAICDPARIVVIEASTKSGKTAGCLLWLFAQAWNGRGGNYWWIAPTFHVTKTVGYMRLCAMLRQADPTKRTWEDNDSSLCVRLANDARVWFKSADNPDSLFGDDVNAAVIDESTRCPEESFNAVRSTLTATRGPLRIIGNVKGRRNWAYRLARMAEGGAPNMAYHRLTAHDAVAGGVLAAAEIEEARAILPESVFRELYLAEPTDDGSNPFGTDAIRNCIGPLSTEKPVAFGVDLAKSHDWTVVCGIDANGGVCVLERWQSDWSATRERVARIVGGALAYVDSTGVGDPIVEDICRMCRGVEGFKFSSTSKQQLMEGLAASIQTRAVRFPDGWLRAELESFGFRYSAGRVVYEATTGHDDGVCALALAVAAKKRHRPNFLRVI
;
A
#
# COMPACT_ATOMS: atom_id res chain seq x y z
N MET A 1 -30.21 -7.49 1.26
CA MET A 1 -29.04 -7.50 2.19
C MET A 1 -29.26 -8.61 3.21
N TYR A 2 -28.23 -9.37 3.55
CA TYR A 2 -28.25 -10.33 4.66
C TYR A 2 -28.08 -9.60 6.02
N PRO A 3 -28.47 -10.21 7.16
CA PRO A 3 -28.59 -9.50 8.44
C PRO A 3 -27.30 -8.78 8.89
N ARG A 4 -26.13 -9.43 8.78
CA ARG A 4 -24.85 -8.82 9.17
C ARG A 4 -24.48 -7.62 8.29
N GLN A 5 -24.70 -7.73 6.98
CA GLN A 5 -24.48 -6.64 6.02
C GLN A 5 -25.44 -5.47 6.30
N PHE A 6 -26.73 -5.77 6.58
CA PHE A 6 -27.71 -4.74 6.91
C PHE A 6 -27.30 -3.98 8.18
N ALA A 7 -26.94 -4.70 9.23
CA ALA A 7 -26.50 -4.10 10.49
C ALA A 7 -25.29 -3.18 10.31
N ALA A 8 -24.32 -3.60 9.47
CA ALA A 8 -23.14 -2.79 9.19
C ALA A 8 -23.43 -1.53 8.37
N ILE A 9 -24.21 -1.66 7.29
CA ILE A 9 -24.45 -0.56 6.35
C ILE A 9 -25.47 0.44 6.89
N CYS A 10 -26.48 -0.05 7.60
CA CYS A 10 -27.57 0.75 8.16
C CYS A 10 -27.33 1.18 9.62
N ASP A 11 -26.11 1.02 10.13
CA ASP A 11 -25.75 1.51 11.46
C ASP A 11 -26.07 3.01 11.59
N PRO A 12 -26.70 3.46 12.71
CA PRO A 12 -27.12 4.84 12.90
C PRO A 12 -26.00 5.83 13.09
N ALA A 13 -24.75 5.38 13.32
CA ALA A 13 -23.61 6.28 13.46
C ALA A 13 -23.41 7.14 12.20
N ARG A 14 -22.99 8.38 12.42
CA ARG A 14 -22.78 9.34 11.32
C ARG A 14 -21.69 8.89 10.37
N ILE A 15 -20.59 8.36 10.88
CA ILE A 15 -19.47 7.84 10.11
C ILE A 15 -19.34 6.36 10.41
N VAL A 16 -19.50 5.52 9.39
CA VAL A 16 -19.36 4.07 9.53
C VAL A 16 -18.20 3.60 8.65
N VAL A 17 -17.25 2.91 9.26
CA VAL A 17 -16.12 2.29 8.57
C VAL A 17 -16.36 0.79 8.50
N ILE A 18 -16.37 0.24 7.29
CA ILE A 18 -16.64 -1.17 7.03
C ILE A 18 -15.45 -1.79 6.32
N GLU A 19 -14.62 -2.50 7.06
CA GLU A 19 -13.60 -3.38 6.51
C GLU A 19 -14.27 -4.66 6.01
N ALA A 20 -14.21 -4.92 4.71
CA ALA A 20 -15.00 -5.97 4.12
C ALA A 20 -14.20 -6.86 3.15
N SER A 21 -14.49 -8.15 3.18
CA SER A 21 -13.93 -9.11 2.24
C SER A 21 -14.38 -8.86 0.80
N THR A 22 -13.67 -9.47 -0.14
CA THR A 22 -14.14 -9.54 -1.52
C THR A 22 -15.50 -10.26 -1.59
N LYS A 23 -16.36 -9.85 -2.53
CA LYS A 23 -17.69 -10.45 -2.77
C LYS A 23 -18.66 -10.49 -1.56
N SER A 24 -18.36 -9.77 -0.46
CA SER A 24 -19.28 -9.64 0.68
C SER A 24 -20.56 -8.82 0.39
N GLY A 25 -20.69 -8.29 -0.82
CA GLY A 25 -21.86 -7.48 -1.18
C GLY A 25 -21.79 -6.02 -0.72
N LYS A 26 -20.66 -5.56 -0.15
CA LYS A 26 -20.45 -4.21 0.38
C LYS A 26 -20.91 -3.09 -0.58
N THR A 27 -20.44 -3.13 -1.82
CA THR A 27 -20.75 -2.13 -2.85
C THR A 27 -22.25 -2.08 -3.17
N ALA A 28 -22.89 -3.24 -3.42
CA ALA A 28 -24.31 -3.32 -3.71
C ALA A 28 -25.18 -2.80 -2.56
N GLY A 29 -24.83 -3.21 -1.33
CA GLY A 29 -25.55 -2.76 -0.15
C GLY A 29 -25.43 -1.26 0.10
N CYS A 30 -24.22 -0.69 -0.06
CA CYS A 30 -24.01 0.75 0.10
C CYS A 30 -24.62 1.58 -1.03
N LEU A 31 -24.69 1.07 -2.26
CA LEU A 31 -25.47 1.71 -3.34
C LEU A 31 -26.96 1.80 -2.99
N LEU A 32 -27.54 0.70 -2.48
CA LEU A 32 -28.93 0.69 -2.02
C LEU A 32 -29.16 1.65 -0.84
N TRP A 33 -28.22 1.68 0.10
CA TRP A 33 -28.28 2.61 1.23
C TRP A 33 -28.22 4.06 0.76
N LEU A 34 -27.28 4.41 -0.12
CA LEU A 34 -27.15 5.78 -0.65
C LEU A 34 -28.40 6.18 -1.44
N PHE A 35 -28.94 5.27 -2.26
CA PHE A 35 -30.19 5.48 -2.95
C PHE A 35 -31.34 5.72 -1.98
N ALA A 36 -31.45 4.93 -0.90
CA ALA A 36 -32.48 5.10 0.12
C ALA A 36 -32.35 6.46 0.84
N GLN A 37 -31.11 6.92 1.12
CA GLN A 37 -30.88 8.27 1.67
C GLN A 37 -31.38 9.35 0.68
N ALA A 38 -31.09 9.21 -0.60
CA ALA A 38 -31.53 10.14 -1.63
C ALA A 38 -33.06 10.10 -1.84
N TRP A 39 -33.65 8.91 -1.86
CA TRP A 39 -35.09 8.72 -2.06
C TRP A 39 -35.94 9.30 -0.93
N ASN A 40 -35.50 9.10 0.32
CA ASN A 40 -36.20 9.60 1.52
C ASN A 40 -35.85 11.07 1.84
N GLY A 41 -34.87 11.65 1.16
CA GLY A 41 -34.47 13.04 1.34
C GLY A 41 -35.41 14.04 0.66
N ARG A 42 -35.15 15.34 0.90
CA ARG A 42 -35.90 16.45 0.29
C ARG A 42 -35.05 17.13 -0.82
N GLY A 43 -34.65 16.35 -1.84
CA GLY A 43 -33.67 16.80 -2.82
C GLY A 43 -32.23 16.76 -2.32
N GLY A 44 -31.34 17.53 -2.95
CA GLY A 44 -29.92 17.65 -2.55
C GLY A 44 -28.98 16.67 -3.23
N ASN A 45 -27.71 16.70 -2.81
CA ASN A 45 -26.64 15.94 -3.43
C ASN A 45 -26.23 14.75 -2.55
N TYR A 46 -26.04 13.61 -3.20
CA TYR A 46 -25.62 12.32 -2.60
C TYR A 46 -24.45 11.79 -3.40
N TRP A 47 -23.35 11.46 -2.75
CA TRP A 47 -22.12 11.15 -3.46
C TRP A 47 -21.68 9.71 -3.28
N TRP A 48 -21.34 9.09 -4.40
CA TRP A 48 -20.56 7.85 -4.45
C TRP A 48 -19.16 8.17 -4.97
N ILE A 49 -18.14 7.87 -4.18
CA ILE A 49 -16.74 8.13 -4.51
C ILE A 49 -16.01 6.80 -4.66
N ALA A 50 -15.20 6.65 -5.72
CA ALA A 50 -14.36 5.48 -5.95
C ALA A 50 -12.97 5.92 -6.48
N PRO A 51 -11.95 5.04 -6.43
CA PRO A 51 -10.56 5.43 -6.68
C PRO A 51 -10.30 6.09 -8.03
N THR A 52 -10.96 5.62 -9.09
CA THR A 52 -10.74 6.11 -10.46
C THR A 52 -12.07 6.30 -11.20
N PHE A 53 -12.08 7.15 -12.22
CA PHE A 53 -13.24 7.36 -13.06
C PHE A 53 -13.82 6.05 -13.63
N HIS A 54 -12.96 5.14 -14.10
CA HIS A 54 -13.40 3.85 -14.64
C HIS A 54 -14.14 3.00 -13.59
N VAL A 55 -13.58 2.88 -12.38
CA VAL A 55 -14.23 2.13 -11.29
C VAL A 55 -15.54 2.80 -10.88
N THR A 56 -15.53 4.12 -10.75
CA THR A 56 -16.72 4.91 -10.44
C THR A 56 -17.86 4.66 -11.43
N LYS A 57 -17.55 4.68 -12.73
CA LYS A 57 -18.53 4.43 -13.79
C LYS A 57 -19.03 2.99 -13.78
N THR A 58 -18.13 2.02 -13.79
CA THR A 58 -18.49 0.60 -13.98
C THR A 58 -19.06 -0.05 -12.73
N VAL A 59 -18.48 0.20 -11.57
CA VAL A 59 -18.85 -0.45 -10.30
C VAL A 59 -19.94 0.31 -9.56
N GLY A 60 -19.97 1.64 -9.67
CA GLY A 60 -20.97 2.49 -9.01
C GLY A 60 -22.15 2.81 -9.93
N TYR A 61 -21.91 3.72 -10.88
CA TYR A 61 -22.98 4.31 -11.71
C TYR A 61 -23.76 3.29 -12.53
N MET A 62 -23.07 2.49 -13.36
CA MET A 62 -23.75 1.49 -14.21
C MET A 62 -24.51 0.46 -13.39
N ARG A 63 -23.99 0.11 -12.22
CA ARG A 63 -24.63 -0.85 -11.34
C ARG A 63 -25.90 -0.29 -10.70
N LEU A 64 -25.88 0.97 -10.22
CA LEU A 64 -27.09 1.62 -9.72
C LEU A 64 -28.13 1.75 -10.84
N CYS A 65 -27.73 2.20 -12.03
CA CYS A 65 -28.65 2.29 -13.17
C CYS A 65 -29.27 0.94 -13.54
N ALA A 66 -28.50 -0.15 -13.48
CA ALA A 66 -29.02 -1.50 -13.73
C ALA A 66 -30.06 -1.92 -12.68
N MET A 67 -29.81 -1.66 -11.40
CA MET A 67 -30.76 -1.93 -10.32
C MET A 67 -32.06 -1.12 -10.50
N LEU A 68 -31.94 0.16 -10.84
CA LEU A 68 -33.08 1.03 -11.05
C LEU A 68 -33.89 0.64 -12.29
N ARG A 69 -33.25 0.26 -13.39
CA ARG A 69 -33.93 -0.27 -14.59
C ARG A 69 -34.70 -1.53 -14.32
N GLN A 70 -34.20 -2.39 -13.43
CA GLN A 70 -34.92 -3.60 -13.02
C GLN A 70 -36.13 -3.28 -12.15
N ALA A 71 -36.04 -2.27 -11.26
CA ALA A 71 -37.13 -1.86 -10.36
C ALA A 71 -38.15 -0.98 -11.03
N ASP A 72 -37.76 -0.05 -11.89
CA ASP A 72 -38.61 0.86 -12.67
C ASP A 72 -38.11 0.95 -14.13
N PRO A 73 -38.50 0.00 -14.97
CA PRO A 73 -38.11 -0.03 -16.40
C PRO A 73 -38.59 1.19 -17.19
N THR A 74 -39.63 1.85 -16.72
CA THR A 74 -40.26 3.00 -17.40
C THR A 74 -39.59 4.33 -17.09
N LYS A 75 -38.62 4.33 -16.16
CA LYS A 75 -37.92 5.54 -15.71
C LYS A 75 -38.85 6.70 -15.27
N ARG A 76 -39.97 6.37 -14.64
CA ARG A 76 -40.92 7.40 -14.16
C ARG A 76 -40.41 8.15 -12.93
N THR A 77 -39.50 7.51 -12.16
CA THR A 77 -39.07 7.99 -10.86
C THR A 77 -37.61 8.42 -10.85
N TRP A 78 -36.90 8.24 -11.96
CA TRP A 78 -35.47 8.58 -12.06
C TRP A 78 -35.03 8.85 -13.50
N GLU A 79 -33.95 9.63 -13.63
CA GLU A 79 -33.25 9.93 -14.88
C GLU A 79 -31.76 9.73 -14.73
N ASP A 80 -31.07 9.27 -15.74
CA ASP A 80 -29.62 9.12 -15.76
C ASP A 80 -28.95 10.05 -16.77
N ASN A 81 -27.77 10.56 -16.40
CA ASN A 81 -26.90 11.32 -17.29
C ASN A 81 -25.51 10.67 -17.29
N ASP A 82 -25.20 9.96 -18.39
CA ASP A 82 -23.94 9.20 -18.54
C ASP A 82 -22.71 10.13 -18.69
N SER A 83 -22.89 11.35 -19.20
CA SER A 83 -21.78 12.30 -19.37
C SER A 83 -21.30 12.87 -18.04
N SER A 84 -22.22 13.14 -17.12
CA SER A 84 -21.92 13.69 -15.80
C SER A 84 -21.89 12.62 -14.70
N LEU A 85 -22.18 11.35 -15.03
CA LEU A 85 -22.33 10.25 -14.08
C LEU A 85 -23.26 10.61 -12.92
N CYS A 86 -24.47 11.08 -13.25
CA CYS A 86 -25.48 11.52 -12.28
C CYS A 86 -26.79 10.77 -12.49
N VAL A 87 -27.42 10.38 -11.39
CA VAL A 87 -28.79 9.87 -11.36
C VAL A 87 -29.64 10.89 -10.60
N ARG A 88 -30.64 11.47 -11.26
CA ARG A 88 -31.62 12.38 -10.66
C ARG A 88 -32.89 11.61 -10.34
N LEU A 89 -33.44 11.81 -9.14
CA LEU A 89 -34.69 11.21 -8.69
C LEU A 89 -35.87 12.19 -8.80
N ALA A 90 -37.09 11.66 -8.77
CA ALA A 90 -38.33 12.46 -8.90
C ALA A 90 -38.51 13.52 -7.79
N ASN A 91 -37.82 13.36 -6.64
CA ASN A 91 -37.80 14.32 -5.52
C ASN A 91 -36.66 15.36 -5.63
N ASP A 92 -36.05 15.53 -6.83
CA ASP A 92 -34.91 16.38 -7.12
C ASP A 92 -33.59 15.99 -6.43
N ALA A 93 -33.51 14.86 -5.75
CA ALA A 93 -32.25 14.35 -5.24
C ALA A 93 -31.34 13.90 -6.38
N ARG A 94 -30.04 14.17 -6.26
CA ARG A 94 -29.04 13.83 -7.27
C ARG A 94 -27.97 12.91 -6.64
N VAL A 95 -27.83 11.72 -7.22
CA VAL A 95 -26.76 10.80 -6.86
C VAL A 95 -25.63 10.96 -7.87
N TRP A 96 -24.52 11.55 -7.42
CA TRP A 96 -23.32 11.80 -8.20
C TRP A 96 -22.28 10.73 -7.97
N PHE A 97 -21.66 10.31 -9.06
CA PHE A 97 -20.58 9.34 -9.04
C PHE A 97 -19.28 10.05 -9.38
N LYS A 98 -18.42 10.23 -8.37
CA LYS A 98 -17.20 11.04 -8.45
C LYS A 98 -15.95 10.19 -8.27
N SER A 99 -14.86 10.58 -8.91
CA SER A 99 -13.56 9.91 -8.80
C SER A 99 -12.70 10.55 -7.70
N ALA A 100 -11.93 9.73 -6.99
CA ALA A 100 -11.01 10.18 -5.96
C ALA A 100 -9.61 10.54 -6.50
N ASP A 101 -9.34 10.34 -7.78
CA ASP A 101 -8.05 10.61 -8.43
C ASP A 101 -7.72 12.12 -8.54
N ASN A 102 -8.73 12.98 -8.43
CA ASN A 102 -8.56 14.43 -8.30
C ASN A 102 -9.31 14.96 -7.07
N PRO A 103 -8.69 14.96 -5.87
CA PRO A 103 -9.32 15.37 -4.62
C PRO A 103 -9.87 16.80 -4.63
N ASP A 104 -9.23 17.72 -5.36
CA ASP A 104 -9.66 19.12 -5.44
C ASP A 104 -11.04 19.28 -6.08
N SER A 105 -11.43 18.36 -6.98
CA SER A 105 -12.75 18.34 -7.61
C SER A 105 -13.89 17.93 -6.66
N LEU A 106 -13.55 17.49 -5.45
CA LEU A 106 -14.50 17.05 -4.42
C LEU A 106 -14.85 18.17 -3.41
N PHE A 107 -14.41 19.40 -3.63
CA PHE A 107 -14.79 20.56 -2.82
C PHE A 107 -15.96 21.34 -3.45
N GLY A 108 -16.63 22.16 -2.65
CA GLY A 108 -17.54 23.21 -3.10
C GLY A 108 -19.04 22.88 -3.10
N ASP A 109 -19.45 21.63 -2.87
CA ASP A 109 -20.87 21.25 -2.79
C ASP A 109 -21.30 20.95 -1.36
N ASP A 110 -22.58 21.18 -1.05
CA ASP A 110 -23.22 20.63 0.15
C ASP A 110 -23.76 19.23 -0.13
N VAL A 111 -23.29 18.23 0.61
CA VAL A 111 -23.60 16.81 0.40
C VAL A 111 -24.45 16.27 1.56
N ASN A 112 -25.53 15.59 1.23
CA ASN A 112 -26.49 15.07 2.21
C ASN A 112 -26.14 13.68 2.73
N ALA A 113 -25.47 12.86 1.94
CA ALA A 113 -24.85 11.61 2.35
C ALA A 113 -23.78 11.19 1.34
N ALA A 114 -22.77 10.43 1.80
CA ALA A 114 -21.70 9.97 0.93
C ALA A 114 -21.28 8.53 1.22
N VAL A 115 -20.73 7.89 0.19
CA VAL A 115 -20.03 6.60 0.27
C VAL A 115 -18.66 6.77 -0.37
N ILE A 116 -17.59 6.33 0.32
CA ILE A 116 -16.27 6.14 -0.25
C ILE A 116 -16.03 4.64 -0.40
N ASP A 117 -16.03 4.16 -1.63
CA ASP A 117 -15.80 2.74 -1.97
C ASP A 117 -14.31 2.51 -2.29
N GLU A 118 -13.83 1.31 -2.00
CA GLU A 118 -12.41 0.92 -2.14
C GLU A 118 -11.48 1.94 -1.45
N SER A 119 -11.83 2.35 -0.24
CA SER A 119 -11.21 3.43 0.54
C SER A 119 -9.70 3.31 0.69
N THR A 120 -9.16 2.08 0.80
CA THR A 120 -7.71 1.84 0.89
C THR A 120 -6.93 2.18 -0.39
N ARG A 121 -7.65 2.44 -1.50
CA ARG A 121 -7.10 2.86 -2.79
C ARG A 121 -7.33 4.33 -3.09
N CYS A 122 -8.14 5.02 -2.28
CA CYS A 122 -8.40 6.45 -2.41
C CYS A 122 -7.32 7.25 -1.66
N PRO A 123 -6.85 8.39 -2.20
CA PRO A 123 -6.02 9.33 -1.46
C PRO A 123 -6.70 9.83 -0.18
N GLU A 124 -5.93 10.12 0.87
CA GLU A 124 -6.45 10.67 2.13
C GLU A 124 -7.08 12.05 1.93
N GLU A 125 -6.54 12.84 1.02
CA GLU A 125 -7.05 14.15 0.63
C GLU A 125 -8.50 14.08 0.13
N SER A 126 -8.88 13.00 -0.55
CA SER A 126 -10.26 12.76 -0.99
C SER A 126 -11.21 12.56 0.19
N PHE A 127 -10.77 11.84 1.25
CA PHE A 127 -11.54 11.74 2.48
C PHE A 127 -11.73 13.11 3.14
N ASN A 128 -10.66 13.91 3.23
CA ASN A 128 -10.70 15.25 3.81
C ASN A 128 -11.69 16.15 3.07
N ALA A 129 -11.66 16.13 1.73
CA ALA A 129 -12.57 16.88 0.89
C ALA A 129 -14.04 16.46 1.11
N VAL A 130 -14.33 15.15 1.01
CA VAL A 130 -15.70 14.61 1.24
C VAL A 130 -16.18 14.90 2.64
N ARG A 131 -15.31 14.79 3.65
CA ARG A 131 -15.68 15.10 5.04
C ARG A 131 -16.06 16.58 5.22
N SER A 132 -15.42 17.49 4.48
CA SER A 132 -15.74 18.92 4.52
C SER A 132 -17.10 19.23 3.90
N THR A 133 -17.45 18.59 2.77
CA THR A 133 -18.74 18.80 2.08
C THR A 133 -19.95 18.32 2.88
N LEU A 134 -19.76 17.42 3.82
CA LEU A 134 -20.78 16.92 4.75
C LEU A 134 -20.96 17.79 5.99
N THR A 135 -20.25 18.93 6.09
CA THR A 135 -20.24 19.73 7.32
C THR A 135 -21.56 20.47 7.53
N ALA A 136 -22.05 21.18 6.54
CA ALA A 136 -23.27 21.97 6.60
C ALA A 136 -24.52 21.09 6.81
N THR A 137 -24.61 19.99 6.10
CA THR A 137 -25.73 19.06 6.14
C THR A 137 -25.70 18.11 7.34
N ARG A 138 -24.51 17.95 7.96
CA ARG A 138 -24.22 16.88 8.93
C ARG A 138 -24.53 15.48 8.39
N GLY A 139 -24.42 15.31 7.06
CA GLY A 139 -24.74 14.10 6.34
C GLY A 139 -23.94 12.88 6.83
N PRO A 140 -24.54 11.67 6.77
CA PRO A 140 -23.86 10.44 7.11
C PRO A 140 -22.86 10.01 6.03
N LEU A 141 -21.79 9.32 6.46
CA LEU A 141 -20.72 8.82 5.60
C LEU A 141 -20.52 7.32 5.81
N ARG A 142 -20.40 6.58 4.71
CA ARG A 142 -19.97 5.17 4.69
C ARG A 142 -18.61 5.07 4.01
N ILE A 143 -17.63 4.47 4.69
CA ILE A 143 -16.29 4.22 4.19
C ILE A 143 -16.13 2.71 4.11
N ILE A 144 -16.01 2.22 2.89
CA ILE A 144 -16.02 0.77 2.63
C ILE A 144 -14.83 0.39 1.75
N GLY A 145 -14.33 -0.81 1.92
CA GLY A 145 -13.27 -1.35 1.09
C GLY A 145 -12.73 -2.67 1.60
N ASN A 146 -11.91 -3.30 0.78
CA ASN A 146 -11.07 -4.37 1.23
C ASN A 146 -9.95 -3.80 2.11
N VAL A 147 -9.54 -4.55 3.12
CA VAL A 147 -8.35 -4.18 3.90
C VAL A 147 -7.09 -4.32 3.03
N LYS A 148 -6.09 -3.50 3.31
CA LYS A 148 -4.81 -3.54 2.63
C LYS A 148 -3.72 -3.01 3.56
N GLY A 149 -3.04 -3.91 4.25
CA GLY A 149 -2.03 -3.53 5.24
C GLY A 149 -2.58 -2.63 6.36
N ARG A 150 -1.69 -2.14 7.21
CA ARG A 150 -2.03 -1.32 8.39
C ARG A 150 -1.57 0.15 8.29
N ARG A 151 -0.95 0.57 7.18
CA ARG A 151 -0.29 1.88 7.04
C ARG A 151 -1.08 2.92 6.22
N ASN A 152 -2.39 2.71 6.00
CA ASN A 152 -3.22 3.64 5.24
C ASN A 152 -4.20 4.39 6.15
N TRP A 153 -4.75 5.50 5.65
CA TRP A 153 -5.68 6.35 6.38
C TRP A 153 -6.99 5.63 6.75
N ALA A 154 -7.48 4.76 5.87
CA ALA A 154 -8.72 4.02 6.11
C ALA A 154 -8.56 3.05 7.29
N TYR A 155 -7.40 2.38 7.42
CA TYR A 155 -7.07 1.56 8.58
C TYR A 155 -7.02 2.38 9.88
N ARG A 156 -6.33 3.55 9.87
CA ARG A 156 -6.29 4.43 11.06
C ARG A 156 -7.70 4.84 11.49
N LEU A 157 -8.55 5.20 10.52
CA LEU A 157 -9.92 5.60 10.79
C LEU A 157 -10.78 4.43 11.31
N ALA A 158 -10.58 3.21 10.77
CA ALA A 158 -11.21 1.99 11.26
C ALA A 158 -10.84 1.73 12.73
N ARG A 159 -9.56 1.86 13.09
CA ARG A 159 -9.12 1.68 14.50
C ARG A 159 -9.67 2.76 15.43
N MET A 160 -9.80 4.00 14.97
CA MET A 160 -10.48 5.06 15.73
C MET A 160 -11.95 4.73 15.99
N ALA A 161 -12.67 4.25 14.99
CA ALA A 161 -14.07 3.86 15.11
C ALA A 161 -14.25 2.64 16.03
N GLU A 162 -13.38 1.62 15.90
CA GLU A 162 -13.36 0.44 16.77
C GLU A 162 -13.06 0.80 18.23
N GLY A 163 -12.23 1.81 18.47
CA GLY A 163 -11.92 2.36 19.78
C GLY A 163 -13.04 3.20 20.39
N GLY A 164 -14.20 3.32 19.75
CA GLY A 164 -15.37 4.03 20.28
C GLY A 164 -15.33 5.55 20.08
N ALA A 165 -14.68 6.05 19.05
CA ALA A 165 -14.70 7.46 18.73
C ALA A 165 -16.14 7.99 18.56
N PRO A 166 -16.47 9.19 19.07
CA PRO A 166 -17.85 9.71 19.05
C PRO A 166 -18.42 9.82 17.63
N ASN A 167 -19.68 9.40 17.46
CA ASN A 167 -20.41 9.40 16.18
C ASN A 167 -19.79 8.51 15.10
N MET A 168 -18.94 7.56 15.47
CA MET A 168 -18.33 6.59 14.58
C MET A 168 -18.71 5.17 14.96
N ALA A 169 -18.83 4.29 13.98
CA ALA A 169 -18.99 2.85 14.17
C ALA A 169 -18.05 2.08 13.24
N TYR A 170 -17.61 0.93 13.70
CA TYR A 170 -16.77 0.01 12.97
C TYR A 170 -17.48 -1.33 12.76
N HIS A 171 -17.39 -1.84 11.54
CA HIS A 171 -17.86 -3.18 11.20
C HIS A 171 -16.86 -3.93 10.37
N ARG A 172 -16.80 -5.24 10.56
CA ARG A 172 -16.04 -6.17 9.73
C ARG A 172 -17.01 -7.16 9.07
N LEU A 173 -16.90 -7.30 7.74
CA LEU A 173 -17.67 -8.25 6.94
C LEU A 173 -16.73 -9.23 6.25
N THR A 174 -16.76 -10.48 6.66
CA THR A 174 -15.92 -11.54 6.13
C THR A 174 -16.60 -12.32 4.99
N ALA A 175 -15.84 -13.13 4.26
CA ALA A 175 -16.40 -14.05 3.29
C ALA A 175 -17.32 -15.10 3.94
N HIS A 176 -17.06 -15.49 5.20
CA HIS A 176 -17.92 -16.39 5.96
C HIS A 176 -19.29 -15.77 6.27
N ASP A 177 -19.33 -14.44 6.55
CA ASP A 177 -20.61 -13.73 6.68
C ASP A 177 -21.40 -13.73 5.38
N ALA A 178 -20.70 -13.61 4.24
CA ALA A 178 -21.31 -13.67 2.90
C ALA A 178 -21.84 -15.08 2.57
N VAL A 179 -21.14 -16.14 2.98
CA VAL A 179 -21.63 -17.53 2.87
C VAL A 179 -22.86 -17.73 3.72
N ALA A 180 -22.83 -17.35 4.99
CA ALA A 180 -23.98 -17.42 5.89
C ALA A 180 -25.18 -16.61 5.36
N GLY A 181 -24.91 -15.53 4.63
CA GLY A 181 -25.92 -14.70 3.96
C GLY A 181 -26.40 -15.23 2.61
N GLY A 182 -25.90 -16.37 2.14
CA GLY A 182 -26.27 -16.97 0.85
C GLY A 182 -25.76 -16.21 -0.38
N VAL A 183 -24.75 -15.34 -0.22
CA VAL A 183 -24.23 -14.49 -1.31
C VAL A 183 -22.98 -15.11 -1.96
N LEU A 184 -22.27 -15.96 -1.22
CA LEU A 184 -21.06 -16.64 -1.67
C LEU A 184 -21.15 -18.14 -1.34
N ALA A 185 -20.60 -19.00 -2.21
CA ALA A 185 -20.51 -20.43 -1.95
C ALA A 185 -19.31 -20.74 -1.05
N ALA A 186 -19.46 -21.65 -0.09
CA ALA A 186 -18.37 -22.03 0.82
C ALA A 186 -17.19 -22.65 0.05
N ALA A 187 -17.45 -23.40 -1.03
CA ALA A 187 -16.40 -23.99 -1.89
C ALA A 187 -15.43 -22.96 -2.47
N GLU A 188 -15.91 -21.75 -2.78
CA GLU A 188 -15.05 -20.64 -3.29
C GLU A 188 -14.01 -20.20 -2.25
N ILE A 189 -14.36 -20.26 -0.97
CA ILE A 189 -13.44 -19.88 0.12
C ILE A 189 -12.34 -20.95 0.25
N GLU A 190 -12.70 -22.21 0.21
CA GLU A 190 -11.74 -23.31 0.33
C GLU A 190 -10.81 -23.36 -0.87
N GLU A 191 -11.32 -23.16 -2.08
CA GLU A 191 -10.50 -23.07 -3.31
C GLU A 191 -9.52 -21.88 -3.23
N ALA A 192 -10.00 -20.70 -2.84
CA ALA A 192 -9.15 -19.54 -2.69
C ALA A 192 -8.07 -19.74 -1.62
N ARG A 193 -8.41 -20.40 -0.50
CA ARG A 193 -7.46 -20.72 0.55
C ARG A 193 -6.35 -21.66 0.08
N ALA A 194 -6.67 -22.62 -0.80
CA ALA A 194 -5.69 -23.55 -1.34
C ALA A 194 -4.69 -22.93 -2.32
N ILE A 195 -5.09 -21.82 -2.98
CA ILE A 195 -4.31 -21.21 -4.08
C ILE A 195 -3.58 -19.94 -3.63
N LEU A 196 -4.18 -19.16 -2.75
CA LEU A 196 -3.64 -17.84 -2.38
C LEU A 196 -2.62 -17.92 -1.23
N PRO A 197 -1.59 -17.04 -1.24
CA PRO A 197 -0.76 -16.85 -0.06
C PRO A 197 -1.62 -16.46 1.15
N GLU A 198 -1.24 -16.93 2.35
CA GLU A 198 -2.02 -16.76 3.58
C GLU A 198 -2.33 -15.27 3.88
N SER A 199 -1.35 -14.37 3.69
CA SER A 199 -1.55 -12.93 3.88
C SER A 199 -2.62 -12.35 2.93
N VAL A 200 -2.59 -12.76 1.67
CA VAL A 200 -3.56 -12.33 0.65
C VAL A 200 -4.96 -12.90 0.96
N PHE A 201 -5.02 -14.17 1.36
CA PHE A 201 -6.29 -14.80 1.75
C PHE A 201 -6.90 -14.08 2.96
N ARG A 202 -6.11 -13.79 3.99
CA ARG A 202 -6.58 -13.08 5.19
C ARG A 202 -7.14 -11.69 4.86
N GLU A 203 -6.45 -10.93 4.02
CA GLU A 203 -6.94 -9.60 3.62
C GLU A 203 -8.21 -9.67 2.76
N LEU A 204 -8.21 -10.50 1.72
CA LEU A 204 -9.30 -10.54 0.75
C LEU A 204 -10.56 -11.27 1.25
N TYR A 205 -10.41 -12.32 2.07
CA TYR A 205 -11.52 -13.17 2.48
C TYR A 205 -11.90 -13.04 3.95
N LEU A 206 -10.95 -12.75 4.83
CA LEU A 206 -11.22 -12.59 6.26
C LEU A 206 -11.35 -11.12 6.69
N ALA A 207 -11.06 -10.18 5.79
CA ALA A 207 -10.96 -8.75 6.09
C ALA A 207 -10.05 -8.50 7.31
N GLU A 208 -8.89 -9.17 7.33
CA GLU A 208 -7.87 -9.05 8.35
C GLU A 208 -6.66 -8.33 7.77
N PRO A 209 -6.40 -7.07 8.15
CA PRO A 209 -5.25 -6.34 7.65
C PRO A 209 -3.95 -6.98 8.14
N THR A 210 -3.10 -7.36 7.21
CA THR A 210 -1.78 -7.91 7.50
C THR A 210 -0.75 -6.79 7.63
N ASP A 211 0.30 -6.99 8.42
CA ASP A 211 1.39 -6.01 8.49
C ASP A 211 2.18 -5.92 7.18
N ASP A 212 2.08 -6.95 6.35
CA ASP A 212 2.94 -7.22 5.21
C ASP A 212 2.39 -6.74 3.86
N GLY A 213 1.19 -6.16 3.80
CA GLY A 213 0.47 -5.88 2.55
C GLY A 213 1.19 -4.97 1.54
N SER A 214 2.26 -4.31 1.92
CA SER A 214 3.16 -3.56 1.03
C SER A 214 4.63 -3.69 1.37
N ASN A 215 4.99 -4.29 2.51
CA ASN A 215 6.37 -4.47 2.92
C ASN A 215 6.89 -5.84 2.43
N PRO A 216 7.89 -5.89 1.53
CA PRO A 216 8.38 -7.15 0.96
C PRO A 216 9.16 -8.00 1.98
N PHE A 217 9.57 -7.42 3.09
CA PHE A 217 10.45 -8.07 4.08
C PHE A 217 9.66 -8.72 5.22
N GLY A 218 8.50 -8.16 5.58
CA GLY A 218 7.71 -8.58 6.74
C GLY A 218 8.18 -7.96 8.05
N THR A 219 7.30 -7.24 8.75
CA THR A 219 7.64 -6.48 9.98
C THR A 219 8.22 -7.38 11.08
N ASP A 220 7.64 -8.57 11.28
CA ASP A 220 8.15 -9.50 12.29
C ASP A 220 9.50 -10.11 11.88
N ALA A 221 9.71 -10.39 10.59
CA ALA A 221 11.00 -10.87 10.09
C ALA A 221 12.09 -9.81 10.24
N ILE A 222 11.77 -8.52 9.95
CA ILE A 222 12.68 -7.39 10.21
C ILE A 222 13.08 -7.34 11.68
N ARG A 223 12.11 -7.38 12.60
CA ARG A 223 12.36 -7.34 14.05
C ARG A 223 13.21 -8.51 14.53
N ASN A 224 13.01 -9.70 13.97
CA ASN A 224 13.79 -10.89 14.28
C ASN A 224 15.25 -10.84 13.79
N CYS A 225 15.58 -9.90 12.90
CA CYS A 225 16.93 -9.65 12.42
C CYS A 225 17.68 -8.55 13.20
N ILE A 226 17.02 -7.90 14.16
CA ILE A 226 17.66 -6.86 14.98
C ILE A 226 18.68 -7.50 15.90
N GLY A 227 19.89 -6.94 15.93
CA GLY A 227 20.98 -7.35 16.79
C GLY A 227 22.02 -6.23 16.92
N PRO A 228 23.05 -6.39 17.74
CA PRO A 228 24.12 -5.41 17.82
C PRO A 228 24.89 -5.33 16.49
N LEU A 229 25.57 -4.20 16.27
CA LEU A 229 26.53 -4.07 15.19
C LEU A 229 27.62 -5.14 15.36
N SER A 230 27.91 -5.93 14.31
CA SER A 230 28.90 -6.99 14.38
C SER A 230 30.31 -6.39 14.55
N THR A 231 31.14 -7.05 15.34
CA THR A 231 32.57 -6.71 15.53
C THR A 231 33.49 -7.45 14.56
N GLU A 232 32.94 -8.34 13.74
CA GLU A 232 33.67 -9.09 12.73
C GLU A 232 34.06 -8.20 11.53
N LYS A 233 35.07 -8.64 10.79
CA LYS A 233 35.55 -7.92 9.60
C LYS A 233 34.54 -8.04 8.45
N PRO A 234 34.28 -6.93 7.72
CA PRO A 234 33.41 -6.97 6.56
C PRO A 234 34.01 -7.83 5.43
N VAL A 235 33.19 -8.63 4.78
CA VAL A 235 33.56 -9.41 3.59
C VAL A 235 32.93 -8.85 2.32
N ALA A 236 31.86 -8.08 2.46
CA ALA A 236 31.21 -7.43 1.35
C ALA A 236 30.56 -6.10 1.76
N PHE A 237 30.46 -5.18 0.83
CA PHE A 237 29.83 -3.87 1.01
C PHE A 237 28.74 -3.62 -0.01
N GLY A 238 27.78 -2.80 0.36
CA GLY A 238 26.85 -2.13 -0.54
C GLY A 238 26.91 -0.63 -0.30
N VAL A 239 26.91 0.13 -1.37
CA VAL A 239 27.00 1.59 -1.33
C VAL A 239 25.89 2.17 -2.18
N ASP A 240 25.06 2.97 -1.55
CA ASP A 240 24.09 3.82 -2.23
C ASP A 240 24.64 5.24 -2.25
N LEU A 241 24.81 5.79 -3.46
CA LEU A 241 25.43 7.10 -3.67
C LEU A 241 24.35 8.15 -3.93
N ALA A 242 24.33 9.18 -3.12
CA ALA A 242 23.41 10.30 -3.32
C ALA A 242 24.12 11.64 -3.54
N LYS A 243 23.44 12.54 -4.25
CA LYS A 243 23.89 13.90 -4.51
C LYS A 243 23.37 14.82 -3.42
N SER A 244 24.20 15.68 -2.90
CA SER A 244 24.06 16.78 -1.91
C SER A 244 22.81 16.90 -1.02
N HIS A 245 21.67 16.37 -1.36
CA HIS A 245 20.40 16.46 -0.58
C HIS A 245 19.89 15.11 -0.07
N ASP A 246 20.35 13.99 -0.64
CA ASP A 246 20.06 12.65 -0.17
C ASP A 246 21.25 12.05 0.57
N TRP A 247 21.08 10.89 1.20
CA TRP A 247 22.12 10.27 1.99
C TRP A 247 22.98 9.32 1.16
N THR A 248 24.29 9.52 1.15
CA THR A 248 25.20 8.43 0.78
C THR A 248 25.24 7.45 1.94
N VAL A 249 24.98 6.17 1.67
CA VAL A 249 24.99 5.10 2.67
C VAL A 249 26.00 4.03 2.29
N VAL A 250 26.82 3.63 3.26
CA VAL A 250 27.69 2.47 3.16
C VAL A 250 27.29 1.42 4.20
N CYS A 251 26.97 0.23 3.72
CA CYS A 251 26.66 -0.93 4.54
C CYS A 251 27.68 -2.04 4.29
N GLY A 252 28.40 -2.47 5.33
CA GLY A 252 29.32 -3.60 5.29
C GLY A 252 28.79 -4.78 6.10
N ILE A 253 28.89 -5.98 5.55
CA ILE A 253 28.46 -7.23 6.20
C ILE A 253 29.59 -8.23 6.34
N ASP A 254 29.58 -8.95 7.46
CA ASP A 254 30.54 -10.01 7.76
C ASP A 254 30.21 -11.36 7.08
N ALA A 255 31.06 -12.36 7.26
CA ALA A 255 30.86 -13.70 6.72
C ALA A 255 29.58 -14.38 7.20
N ASN A 256 29.07 -14.05 8.38
CA ASN A 256 27.86 -14.61 8.98
C ASN A 256 26.59 -13.81 8.63
N GLY A 257 26.74 -12.65 7.96
CA GLY A 257 25.65 -11.77 7.57
C GLY A 257 25.28 -10.71 8.60
N GLY A 258 26.10 -10.52 9.63
CA GLY A 258 25.99 -9.41 10.55
C GLY A 258 26.46 -8.11 9.90
N VAL A 259 25.67 -7.05 10.02
CA VAL A 259 26.11 -5.71 9.63
C VAL A 259 27.20 -5.26 10.60
N CYS A 260 28.39 -4.97 10.07
CA CYS A 260 29.56 -4.56 10.84
C CYS A 260 30.02 -3.12 10.53
N VAL A 261 29.56 -2.57 9.39
CA VAL A 261 29.74 -1.16 9.04
C VAL A 261 28.39 -0.62 8.57
N LEU A 262 27.96 0.50 9.15
CA LEU A 262 26.75 1.19 8.76
C LEU A 262 26.92 2.69 8.97
N GLU A 263 27.22 3.36 7.87
CA GLU A 263 27.47 4.80 7.87
C GLU A 263 26.58 5.51 6.86
N ARG A 264 26.14 6.72 7.20
CA ARG A 264 25.45 7.62 6.28
C ARG A 264 25.94 9.06 6.44
N TRP A 265 26.04 9.78 5.34
CA TRP A 265 26.44 11.18 5.34
C TRP A 265 25.95 11.92 4.10
N GLN A 266 26.01 13.24 4.18
CA GLN A 266 25.80 14.14 3.05
C GLN A 266 27.10 14.94 2.86
N SER A 267 27.68 14.92 1.66
CA SER A 267 28.92 15.61 1.35
C SER A 267 29.06 15.79 -0.16
N ASP A 268 30.03 16.59 -0.58
CA ASP A 268 30.41 16.69 -1.98
C ASP A 268 31.02 15.38 -2.52
N TRP A 269 31.08 15.28 -3.84
CA TRP A 269 31.52 14.06 -4.52
C TRP A 269 32.97 13.70 -4.25
N SER A 270 33.87 14.71 -4.09
CA SER A 270 35.28 14.44 -3.84
C SER A 270 35.50 13.79 -2.48
N ALA A 271 34.90 14.38 -1.45
CA ALA A 271 34.96 13.85 -0.09
C ALA A 271 34.25 12.49 0.01
N THR A 272 33.10 12.32 -0.65
CA THR A 272 32.36 11.06 -0.69
C THR A 272 33.17 9.93 -1.31
N ARG A 273 33.78 10.16 -2.48
CA ARG A 273 34.63 9.18 -3.17
C ARG A 273 35.77 8.68 -2.29
N GLU A 274 36.51 9.60 -1.66
CA GLU A 274 37.63 9.27 -0.78
C GLU A 274 37.18 8.51 0.46
N ARG A 275 36.04 8.89 1.06
CA ARG A 275 35.47 8.22 2.23
C ARG A 275 35.04 6.81 1.89
N VAL A 276 34.30 6.61 0.80
CA VAL A 276 33.88 5.28 0.32
C VAL A 276 35.12 4.40 0.08
N ALA A 277 36.11 4.89 -0.65
CA ALA A 277 37.33 4.13 -0.92
C ALA A 277 38.07 3.70 0.35
N ARG A 278 38.12 4.57 1.35
CA ARG A 278 38.74 4.26 2.65
C ARG A 278 37.96 3.20 3.43
N ILE A 279 36.64 3.26 3.44
CA ILE A 279 35.78 2.32 4.17
C ILE A 279 35.79 0.95 3.48
N VAL A 280 35.61 0.91 2.16
CA VAL A 280 35.51 -0.34 1.40
C VAL A 280 36.89 -1.03 1.27
N GLY A 281 37.94 -0.26 1.06
CA GLY A 281 39.29 -0.77 0.88
C GLY A 281 39.38 -1.78 -0.27
N GLY A 282 39.88 -2.98 0.04
CA GLY A 282 40.01 -4.07 -0.95
C GLY A 282 38.88 -5.10 -0.93
N ALA A 283 37.83 -4.89 -0.16
CA ALA A 283 36.72 -5.82 -0.08
C ALA A 283 35.80 -5.74 -1.31
N LEU A 284 34.98 -6.80 -1.50
CA LEU A 284 33.96 -6.77 -2.55
C LEU A 284 32.90 -5.72 -2.23
N ALA A 285 32.49 -4.94 -3.21
CA ALA A 285 31.41 -4.00 -3.05
C ALA A 285 30.58 -3.83 -4.34
N TYR A 286 29.29 -3.67 -4.17
CA TYR A 286 28.41 -3.12 -5.20
C TYR A 286 28.08 -1.66 -4.86
N VAL A 287 28.21 -0.80 -5.84
CA VAL A 287 27.90 0.64 -5.73
C VAL A 287 26.79 0.98 -6.71
N ASP A 288 25.73 1.63 -6.23
CA ASP A 288 24.69 2.12 -7.15
C ASP A 288 25.26 3.10 -8.16
N SER A 289 25.14 2.75 -9.44
CA SER A 289 25.57 3.57 -10.59
C SER A 289 24.40 4.22 -11.31
N THR A 290 23.20 4.18 -10.76
CA THR A 290 21.97 4.69 -11.37
C THR A 290 21.87 6.20 -11.12
N GLY A 291 21.97 7.04 -12.13
CA GLY A 291 21.72 8.48 -12.01
C GLY A 291 22.87 9.36 -11.50
N VAL A 292 23.94 8.78 -10.95
CA VAL A 292 25.10 9.54 -10.40
C VAL A 292 26.13 9.86 -11.48
N GLY A 293 25.98 9.26 -12.67
CA GLY A 293 26.93 9.36 -13.77
C GLY A 293 28.14 8.42 -13.60
N ASP A 294 28.48 7.72 -14.65
CA ASP A 294 29.57 6.74 -14.72
C ASP A 294 30.90 7.23 -14.13
N PRO A 295 31.31 8.55 -14.20
CA PRO A 295 32.63 8.99 -13.77
C PRO A 295 32.95 8.78 -12.29
N ILE A 296 31.96 8.97 -11.37
CA ILE A 296 32.22 8.84 -9.93
C ILE A 296 32.38 7.39 -9.53
N VAL A 297 31.51 6.53 -10.06
CA VAL A 297 31.61 5.08 -9.83
C VAL A 297 32.88 4.53 -10.45
N GLU A 298 33.26 4.99 -11.65
CA GLU A 298 34.52 4.62 -12.29
C GLU A 298 35.74 5.03 -11.45
N ASP A 299 35.73 6.23 -10.87
CA ASP A 299 36.82 6.68 -9.99
C ASP A 299 36.92 5.79 -8.75
N ILE A 300 35.80 5.46 -8.10
CA ILE A 300 35.78 4.54 -6.95
C ILE A 300 36.30 3.15 -7.37
N CYS A 301 35.88 2.63 -8.53
CA CYS A 301 36.36 1.35 -9.06
C CYS A 301 37.86 1.37 -9.38
N ARG A 302 38.41 2.50 -9.80
CA ARG A 302 39.88 2.65 -10.00
C ARG A 302 40.64 2.66 -8.66
N MET A 303 40.05 3.26 -7.64
CA MET A 303 40.64 3.31 -6.29
C MET A 303 40.56 1.98 -5.55
N CYS A 304 39.54 1.18 -5.81
CA CYS A 304 39.21 -0.05 -5.07
C CYS A 304 38.98 -1.23 -6.04
N ARG A 305 39.91 -2.21 -6.09
CA ARG A 305 39.87 -3.34 -7.03
C ARG A 305 38.67 -4.29 -6.89
N GLY A 306 37.98 -4.28 -5.74
CA GLY A 306 36.82 -5.15 -5.44
C GLY A 306 35.48 -4.49 -5.72
N VAL A 307 35.44 -3.26 -6.20
CA VAL A 307 34.22 -2.47 -6.39
C VAL A 307 33.67 -2.64 -7.80
N GLU A 308 32.37 -2.86 -7.91
CA GLU A 308 31.66 -2.88 -9.19
C GLU A 308 30.41 -1.99 -9.12
N GLY A 309 30.17 -1.27 -10.22
CA GLY A 309 28.92 -0.50 -10.37
C GLY A 309 27.72 -1.44 -10.58
N PHE A 310 26.65 -1.19 -9.87
CA PHE A 310 25.37 -1.89 -10.01
C PHE A 310 24.31 -0.92 -10.55
N LYS A 311 23.81 -1.19 -11.74
CA LYS A 311 22.80 -0.33 -12.37
C LYS A 311 21.39 -0.83 -12.05
N PHE A 312 20.60 -0.01 -11.38
CA PHE A 312 19.20 -0.31 -11.15
C PHE A 312 18.38 -0.18 -12.44
N SER A 313 17.70 -1.25 -12.77
CA SER A 313 16.54 -1.30 -13.66
C SER A 313 15.36 -1.83 -12.86
N SER A 314 14.15 -1.76 -13.38
CA SER A 314 12.99 -2.36 -12.70
C SER A 314 13.20 -3.84 -12.36
N THR A 315 13.82 -4.60 -13.26
CA THR A 315 14.11 -6.03 -13.07
C THR A 315 15.24 -6.26 -12.08
N SER A 316 16.37 -5.52 -12.17
CA SER A 316 17.50 -5.72 -11.25
C SER A 316 17.18 -5.24 -9.84
N LYS A 317 16.41 -4.14 -9.67
CA LYS A 317 15.93 -3.68 -8.35
C LYS A 317 14.98 -4.71 -7.74
N GLN A 318 14.07 -5.29 -8.53
CA GLN A 318 13.19 -6.36 -8.06
C GLN A 318 13.98 -7.57 -7.55
N GLN A 319 14.90 -8.11 -8.34
CA GLN A 319 15.73 -9.25 -7.95
C GLN A 319 16.56 -8.96 -6.70
N LEU A 320 17.08 -7.75 -6.58
CA LEU A 320 17.85 -7.31 -5.43
C LEU A 320 16.99 -7.30 -4.15
N MET A 321 15.77 -6.73 -4.22
CA MET A 321 14.85 -6.67 -3.08
C MET A 321 14.30 -8.03 -2.71
N GLU A 322 14.00 -8.90 -3.66
CA GLU A 322 13.62 -10.29 -3.41
C GLU A 322 14.76 -11.06 -2.73
N GLY A 323 16.01 -10.83 -3.14
CA GLY A 323 17.20 -11.39 -2.52
C GLY A 323 17.42 -10.95 -1.08
N LEU A 324 17.13 -9.67 -0.77
CA LEU A 324 17.15 -9.13 0.59
C LEU A 324 16.00 -9.71 1.42
N ALA A 325 14.79 -9.76 0.87
CA ALA A 325 13.62 -10.32 1.54
C ALA A 325 13.86 -11.78 1.98
N ALA A 326 14.37 -12.61 1.08
CA ALA A 326 14.74 -13.99 1.41
C ALA A 326 15.79 -14.05 2.54
N SER A 327 16.76 -13.13 2.55
CA SER A 327 17.81 -13.09 3.59
C SER A 327 17.26 -12.63 4.94
N ILE A 328 16.30 -11.72 4.99
CA ILE A 328 15.61 -11.29 6.21
C ILE A 328 14.69 -12.41 6.72
N GLN A 329 13.88 -13.02 5.87
CA GLN A 329 12.95 -14.09 6.24
C GLN A 329 13.69 -15.33 6.79
N THR A 330 14.87 -15.65 6.26
CA THR A 330 15.70 -16.76 6.73
C THR A 330 16.67 -16.36 7.86
N ARG A 331 16.64 -15.10 8.32
CA ARG A 331 17.57 -14.55 9.32
C ARG A 331 19.05 -14.70 8.92
N ALA A 332 19.33 -14.73 7.63
CA ALA A 332 20.68 -14.78 7.08
C ALA A 332 21.40 -13.42 7.11
N VAL A 333 20.71 -12.36 7.50
CA VAL A 333 21.24 -11.02 7.75
C VAL A 333 20.78 -10.53 9.13
N ARG A 334 21.64 -9.77 9.82
CA ARG A 334 21.33 -9.08 11.08
C ARG A 334 21.87 -7.67 11.04
N PHE A 335 21.13 -6.73 11.61
CA PHE A 335 21.45 -5.31 11.58
C PHE A 335 21.07 -4.62 12.89
N PRO A 336 21.71 -3.48 13.24
CA PRO A 336 21.40 -2.76 14.46
C PRO A 336 20.03 -2.11 14.41
N ASP A 337 19.43 -1.93 15.58
CA ASP A 337 18.23 -1.11 15.72
C ASP A 337 18.54 0.36 15.37
N GLY A 338 17.54 1.08 14.88
CA GLY A 338 17.68 2.49 14.55
C GLY A 338 17.08 2.85 13.18
N TRP A 339 17.71 3.80 12.49
CA TRP A 339 17.20 4.37 11.25
C TRP A 339 17.07 3.34 10.10
N LEU A 340 17.98 2.37 10.00
CA LEU A 340 17.91 1.31 8.99
C LEU A 340 16.66 0.43 9.18
N ARG A 341 16.33 0.08 10.44
CA ARG A 341 15.07 -0.62 10.71
C ARG A 341 13.87 0.20 10.29
N ALA A 342 13.85 1.51 10.62
CA ALA A 342 12.74 2.38 10.25
C ALA A 342 12.56 2.46 8.72
N GLU A 343 13.65 2.53 7.95
CA GLU A 343 13.61 2.47 6.49
C GLU A 343 13.08 1.12 5.98
N LEU A 344 13.56 0.00 6.52
CA LEU A 344 13.06 -1.34 6.18
C LEU A 344 11.57 -1.49 6.49
N GLU A 345 11.11 -1.01 7.65
CA GLU A 345 9.69 -1.04 8.03
C GLU A 345 8.82 -0.12 7.17
N SER A 346 9.35 1.00 6.65
CA SER A 346 8.66 1.93 5.76
C SER A 346 8.75 1.58 4.28
N PHE A 347 9.60 0.61 3.92
CA PHE A 347 9.79 0.19 2.54
C PHE A 347 8.60 -0.59 2.02
N GLY A 348 8.21 -0.34 0.77
CA GLY A 348 7.04 -0.96 0.19
C GLY A 348 7.22 -1.31 -1.28
N PHE A 349 6.19 -1.91 -1.84
CA PHE A 349 6.06 -2.08 -3.27
C PHE A 349 4.66 -1.71 -3.74
N ARG A 350 4.55 -1.27 -4.97
CA ARG A 350 3.28 -1.05 -5.66
C ARG A 350 3.30 -1.66 -7.05
N TYR A 351 2.15 -2.01 -7.55
CA TYR A 351 2.00 -2.42 -8.95
C TYR A 351 1.71 -1.19 -9.81
N SER A 352 2.55 -0.97 -10.81
CA SER A 352 2.37 0.10 -11.79
C SER A 352 2.59 -0.45 -13.20
N ALA A 353 1.61 -0.31 -14.08
CA ALA A 353 1.66 -0.79 -15.47
C ALA A 353 2.10 -2.28 -15.61
N GLY A 354 1.60 -3.16 -14.71
CA GLY A 354 1.93 -4.58 -14.71
C GLY A 354 3.31 -4.94 -14.16
N ARG A 355 4.03 -3.98 -13.55
CA ARG A 355 5.35 -4.18 -12.93
C ARG A 355 5.31 -3.86 -11.45
N VAL A 356 6.15 -4.55 -10.68
CA VAL A 356 6.39 -4.23 -9.26
C VAL A 356 7.40 -3.09 -9.19
N VAL A 357 7.04 -2.01 -8.49
CA VAL A 357 7.94 -0.88 -8.20
C VAL A 357 8.22 -0.90 -6.71
N TYR A 358 9.49 -0.99 -6.35
CA TYR A 358 9.97 -0.99 -4.97
C TYR A 358 10.46 0.41 -4.60
N GLU A 359 9.91 1.00 -3.56
CA GLU A 359 10.26 2.34 -3.08
C GLU A 359 9.88 2.51 -1.61
N ALA A 360 10.49 3.48 -0.93
CA ALA A 360 10.03 3.89 0.40
C ALA A 360 8.61 4.49 0.28
N THR A 361 7.70 4.08 1.15
CA THR A 361 6.35 4.68 1.22
C THR A 361 6.38 6.06 1.88
N THR A 362 7.37 6.28 2.74
CA THR A 362 7.65 7.57 3.41
C THR A 362 9.14 7.63 3.74
N GLY A 363 9.79 8.79 3.55
CA GLY A 363 11.20 8.99 3.89
C GLY A 363 12.17 8.47 2.81
N HIS A 364 13.26 7.87 3.25
CA HIS A 364 14.39 7.44 2.43
C HIS A 364 14.44 5.91 2.30
N ASP A 365 15.05 5.39 1.24
CA ASP A 365 15.34 3.96 1.02
C ASP A 365 16.85 3.67 0.78
N ASP A 366 17.70 4.66 1.00
CA ASP A 366 19.14 4.57 0.75
C ASP A 366 19.80 3.45 1.55
N GLY A 367 19.41 3.29 2.83
CA GLY A 367 19.90 2.22 3.69
C GLY A 367 19.41 0.84 3.26
N VAL A 368 18.18 0.74 2.80
CA VAL A 368 17.61 -0.52 2.27
C VAL A 368 18.36 -0.93 1.01
N CYS A 369 18.61 0.02 0.10
CA CYS A 369 19.37 -0.21 -1.13
C CYS A 369 20.83 -0.63 -0.81
N ALA A 370 21.51 0.08 0.09
CA ALA A 370 22.87 -0.26 0.50
C ALA A 370 22.96 -1.66 1.15
N LEU A 371 22.02 -2.01 2.05
CA LEU A 371 21.97 -3.34 2.63
C LEU A 371 21.72 -4.43 1.58
N ALA A 372 20.80 -4.19 0.64
CA ALA A 372 20.50 -5.14 -0.42
C ALA A 372 21.71 -5.38 -1.34
N LEU A 373 22.44 -4.31 -1.70
CA LEU A 373 23.69 -4.40 -2.46
C LEU A 373 24.77 -5.17 -1.70
N ALA A 374 24.92 -4.96 -0.38
CA ALA A 374 25.88 -5.70 0.45
C ALA A 374 25.56 -7.20 0.48
N VAL A 375 24.28 -7.56 0.67
CA VAL A 375 23.80 -8.95 0.63
C VAL A 375 24.06 -9.60 -0.73
N ALA A 376 23.85 -8.88 -1.82
CA ALA A 376 24.11 -9.37 -3.18
C ALA A 376 25.62 -9.57 -3.43
N ALA A 377 26.46 -8.63 -3.04
CA ALA A 377 27.93 -8.72 -3.14
C ALA A 377 28.46 -9.93 -2.35
N LYS A 378 27.95 -10.16 -1.13
CA LYS A 378 28.31 -11.34 -0.33
C LYS A 378 27.95 -12.67 -0.99
N LYS A 379 26.80 -12.76 -1.64
CA LYS A 379 26.39 -14.01 -2.34
C LYS A 379 27.37 -14.38 -3.46
N ARG A 380 27.97 -13.39 -4.10
CA ARG A 380 29.01 -13.60 -5.12
C ARG A 380 30.34 -14.10 -4.53
N HIS A 381 30.64 -13.75 -3.29
CA HIS A 381 31.87 -14.15 -2.58
C HIS A 381 31.88 -15.62 -2.15
N ARG A 382 30.78 -16.37 -2.21
CA ARG A 382 30.83 -17.82 -1.93
C ARG A 382 31.69 -18.49 -2.96
N PRO A 383 32.88 -19.03 -2.58
CA PRO A 383 33.68 -19.82 -3.51
C PRO A 383 32.83 -20.98 -3.98
N ASN A 384 32.80 -21.21 -5.31
CA ASN A 384 32.20 -22.37 -5.92
C ASN A 384 32.89 -23.64 -5.38
N PHE A 385 32.39 -24.21 -4.30
CA PHE A 385 32.81 -25.54 -3.79
C PHE A 385 32.13 -26.67 -4.59
N LEU A 386 31.95 -26.52 -5.89
CA LEU A 386 31.49 -27.59 -6.78
C LEU A 386 32.11 -27.40 -8.17
N ARG A 387 33.43 -27.55 -8.25
CA ARG A 387 34.15 -27.97 -9.44
C ARG A 387 35.20 -28.97 -9.01
N VAL A 388 34.79 -30.15 -8.56
CA VAL A 388 35.54 -31.38 -8.60
C VAL A 388 34.50 -32.51 -8.70
N ILE A 389 34.23 -32.98 -9.83
CA ILE A 389 34.33 -34.36 -10.40
C ILE A 389 33.69 -34.28 -11.78
#